data_5c6b77c7902498cfac277ed5a599721a
#
_entry.id   5c6b77c7902498cfac277ed5a599721a
#
_cell.length_a   1.000
_cell.length_b   1.000
_cell.length_c   1.000
_cell.angle_alpha   90.00
_cell.angle_beta   90.00
_cell.angle_gamma   90.00
#
_symmetry.space_group_name_H-M   'P 1'
#
loop_
_entity.id
_entity.type
_entity.pdbx_description
1 polymer ?
#
loop_
_entity_poly.entity_id
_entity_poly.type
_entity_poly.pdbx_seq_one_letter_code
_entity_poly.pdbx_strand_id
1 'polypeptide(L)'
;MALEFTDANFQQVVMESDKLSVIDFWAEWCGPCRAIGPVIEELATQYEGKVNIGKVNVDVNPNLSMNFGITSIPAILFVKGGQVVDKQIGAVPKAVLDKKIQAHL
;
A
#
# COMPACT_ATOMS: atom_id res chain seq x y z
N MET A 1 3.14 -7.11 10.94
CA MET A 1 3.88 -5.86 10.73
C MET A 1 3.91 -5.51 9.25
N ALA A 2 3.63 -4.28 8.87
CA ALA A 2 3.65 -3.86 7.48
C ALA A 2 5.08 -3.91 6.93
N LEU A 3 5.19 -4.30 5.66
CA LEU A 3 6.46 -4.30 4.95
C LEU A 3 6.87 -2.87 4.61
N GLU A 4 8.17 -2.66 4.39
CA GLU A 4 8.66 -1.40 3.87
C GLU A 4 8.99 -1.58 2.39
N PHE A 5 8.24 -0.89 1.52
CA PHE A 5 8.51 -0.88 0.10
C PHE A 5 9.34 0.35 -0.26
N THR A 6 10.35 0.15 -1.09
CA THR A 6 11.27 1.21 -1.49
C THR A 6 11.47 1.19 -3.00
N ASP A 7 12.05 2.26 -3.52
CA ASP A 7 12.45 2.30 -4.94
C ASP A 7 13.34 1.10 -5.29
N ALA A 8 14.16 0.64 -4.35
CA ALA A 8 15.10 -0.45 -4.58
C ALA A 8 14.45 -1.85 -4.59
N ASN A 9 13.43 -2.09 -3.76
CA ASN A 9 12.87 -3.45 -3.60
C ASN A 9 11.53 -3.66 -4.29
N PHE A 10 10.89 -2.62 -4.78
CA PHE A 10 9.50 -2.69 -5.25
C PHE A 10 9.31 -3.66 -6.41
N GLN A 11 10.23 -3.64 -7.37
CA GLN A 11 10.13 -4.53 -8.53
C GLN A 11 10.08 -5.99 -8.09
N GLN A 12 11.01 -6.39 -7.23
CA GLN A 12 11.13 -7.77 -6.79
C GLN A 12 9.99 -8.19 -5.86
N VAL A 13 9.65 -7.35 -4.88
CA VAL A 13 8.69 -7.73 -3.84
C VAL A 13 7.25 -7.60 -4.31
N VAL A 14 6.94 -6.58 -5.12
CA VAL A 14 5.57 -6.28 -5.54
C VAL A 14 5.31 -6.71 -6.97
N MET A 15 6.09 -6.19 -7.93
CA MET A 15 5.77 -6.34 -9.34
C MET A 15 5.96 -7.79 -9.82
N GLU A 16 6.91 -8.52 -9.27
CA GLU A 16 7.19 -9.91 -9.64
C GLU A 16 6.44 -10.92 -8.78
N SER A 17 5.67 -10.46 -7.80
CA SER A 17 4.89 -11.34 -6.93
C SER A 17 3.61 -11.78 -7.61
N ASP A 18 3.19 -13.02 -7.35
CA ASP A 18 1.88 -13.52 -7.77
C ASP A 18 0.79 -13.25 -6.72
N LYS A 19 1.18 -12.74 -5.56
CA LYS A 19 0.23 -12.35 -4.50
C LYS A 19 -0.29 -10.95 -4.75
N LEU A 20 -1.47 -10.66 -4.20
CA LEU A 20 -1.95 -9.29 -4.10
C LEU A 20 -0.98 -8.49 -3.21
N SER A 21 -0.67 -7.28 -3.63
CA SER A 21 0.09 -6.33 -2.83
C SER A 21 -0.75 -5.09 -2.56
N VAL A 22 -0.71 -4.61 -1.32
CA VAL A 22 -1.40 -3.39 -0.89
C VAL A 22 -0.31 -2.42 -0.46
N ILE A 23 -0.27 -1.25 -1.10
CA ILE A 23 0.80 -0.27 -0.92
C ILE A 23 0.22 1.03 -0.39
N ASP A 24 0.61 1.42 0.81
CA ASP A 24 0.21 2.67 1.46
C ASP A 24 1.29 3.72 1.23
N PHE A 25 1.01 4.68 0.35
CA PHE A 25 1.89 5.84 0.13
C PHE A 25 1.57 6.89 1.20
N TRP A 26 2.58 7.23 2.00
CA TRP A 26 2.41 8.07 3.19
C TRP A 26 3.60 9.00 3.43
N ALA A 27 3.44 9.94 4.36
CA ALA A 27 4.52 10.79 4.85
C ALA A 27 4.30 11.11 6.32
N GLU A 28 5.38 11.38 7.05
CA GLU A 28 5.30 11.69 8.48
C GLU A 28 4.50 12.96 8.77
N TRP A 29 4.60 13.95 7.88
CA TRP A 29 3.88 15.24 8.04
C TRP A 29 2.39 15.14 7.71
N CYS A 30 1.92 14.01 7.24
CA CYS A 30 0.54 13.81 6.79
C CYS A 30 -0.31 13.24 7.93
N GLY A 31 -1.20 14.08 8.49
CA GLY A 31 -2.09 13.67 9.58
C GLY A 31 -2.99 12.48 9.25
N PRO A 32 -3.75 12.52 8.14
CA PRO A 32 -4.58 11.38 7.73
C PRO A 32 -3.78 10.10 7.50
N CYS A 33 -2.54 10.20 7.01
CA CYS A 33 -1.66 9.04 6.86
C CYS A 33 -1.37 8.38 8.20
N ARG A 34 -1.10 9.20 9.23
CA ARG A 34 -0.84 8.68 10.58
C ARG A 34 -2.09 8.05 11.18
N ALA A 35 -3.26 8.59 10.87
CA ALA A 35 -4.52 8.04 11.37
C ALA A 35 -4.80 6.64 10.81
N ILE A 36 -4.46 6.39 9.53
CA ILE A 36 -4.69 5.09 8.90
C ILE A 36 -3.56 4.08 9.16
N GLY A 37 -2.41 4.54 9.65
CA GLY A 37 -1.25 3.69 9.91
C GLY A 37 -1.56 2.44 10.72
N PRO A 38 -2.24 2.54 11.88
CA PRO A 38 -2.61 1.37 12.67
C PRO A 38 -3.51 0.39 11.93
N VAL A 39 -4.38 0.87 11.06
CA VAL A 39 -5.25 0.02 10.23
C VAL A 39 -4.40 -0.80 9.23
N ILE A 40 -3.42 -0.16 8.62
CA ILE A 40 -2.49 -0.85 7.71
C ILE A 40 -1.71 -1.94 8.45
N GLU A 41 -1.25 -1.65 9.68
CA GLU A 41 -0.53 -2.64 10.49
C GLU A 41 -1.44 -3.82 10.86
N GLU A 42 -2.70 -3.56 11.23
CA GLU A 42 -3.67 -4.63 11.53
C GLU A 42 -3.89 -5.53 10.31
N LEU A 43 -4.10 -4.92 9.14
CA LEU A 43 -4.31 -5.68 7.91
C LEU A 43 -3.08 -6.50 7.54
N ALA A 44 -1.88 -5.94 7.73
CA ALA A 44 -0.63 -6.65 7.47
C ALA A 44 -0.53 -7.91 8.34
N THR A 45 -0.91 -7.83 9.60
CA THR A 45 -0.92 -8.97 10.51
C THR A 45 -1.99 -9.99 10.10
N GLN A 46 -3.20 -9.50 9.79
CA GLN A 46 -4.34 -10.34 9.43
C GLN A 46 -4.07 -11.17 8.16
N TYR A 47 -3.39 -10.58 7.19
CA TYR A 47 -3.13 -11.21 5.89
C TYR A 47 -1.70 -11.69 5.72
N GLU A 48 -0.95 -11.79 6.79
CA GLU A 48 0.45 -12.23 6.74
C GLU A 48 0.57 -13.57 5.99
N GLY A 49 1.49 -13.60 5.01
CA GLY A 49 1.71 -14.78 4.17
C GLY A 49 0.73 -14.92 2.99
N LYS A 50 -0.35 -14.15 2.96
CA LYS A 50 -1.35 -14.22 1.89
C LYS A 50 -1.34 -13.00 0.98
N VAL A 51 -1.09 -11.83 1.56
CA VAL A 51 -1.09 -10.53 0.87
C VAL A 51 0.16 -9.78 1.30
N ASN A 52 0.85 -9.16 0.36
CA ASN A 52 1.97 -8.29 0.69
C ASN A 52 1.41 -6.92 1.05
N ILE A 53 1.42 -6.57 2.32
CA ILE A 53 0.93 -5.26 2.76
C ILE A 53 2.10 -4.45 3.30
N GLY A 54 2.32 -3.29 2.72
CA GLY A 54 3.45 -2.46 3.07
C GLY A 54 3.23 -0.98 2.82
N LYS A 55 4.23 -0.21 3.13
CA LYS A 55 4.19 1.26 3.12
C LYS A 55 5.34 1.80 2.28
N VAL A 56 5.07 2.89 1.57
CA VAL A 56 6.07 3.68 0.85
C VAL A 56 6.09 5.08 1.44
N ASN A 57 7.21 5.47 2.03
CA ASN A 57 7.41 6.85 2.46
C ASN A 57 7.74 7.68 1.21
N VAL A 58 6.84 8.61 0.83
CA VAL A 58 6.99 9.37 -0.41
C VAL A 58 8.17 10.33 -0.38
N ASP A 59 8.61 10.74 0.80
CA ASP A 59 9.71 11.71 0.92
C ASP A 59 11.07 11.09 0.54
N VAL A 60 11.21 9.78 0.67
CA VAL A 60 12.47 9.08 0.41
C VAL A 60 12.40 8.07 -0.75
N ASN A 61 11.27 7.99 -1.43
CA ASN A 61 11.06 7.10 -2.56
C ASN A 61 10.40 7.83 -3.72
N PRO A 62 11.09 8.84 -4.31
CA PRO A 62 10.49 9.70 -5.32
C PRO A 62 10.13 8.97 -6.62
N ASN A 63 10.87 7.92 -6.97
CA ASN A 63 10.60 7.20 -8.22
C ASN A 63 9.26 6.48 -8.17
N LEU A 64 8.93 5.83 -7.05
CA LEU A 64 7.64 5.14 -6.90
C LEU A 64 6.49 6.12 -6.96
N SER A 65 6.59 7.26 -6.25
CA SER A 65 5.54 8.27 -6.27
C SER A 65 5.32 8.80 -7.68
N MET A 66 6.38 9.07 -8.42
CA MET A 66 6.31 9.57 -9.78
C MET A 66 5.73 8.52 -10.73
N ASN A 67 6.21 7.29 -10.64
CA ASN A 67 5.81 6.21 -11.55
C ASN A 67 4.32 5.88 -11.42
N PHE A 68 3.77 5.99 -10.21
CA PHE A 68 2.35 5.71 -9.96
C PHE A 68 1.49 6.97 -9.94
N GLY A 69 2.06 8.13 -10.24
CA GLY A 69 1.31 9.39 -10.30
C GLY A 69 0.67 9.79 -8.98
N ILE A 70 1.37 9.56 -7.87
CA ILE A 70 0.84 9.88 -6.54
C ILE A 70 0.85 11.39 -6.33
N THR A 71 -0.33 11.99 -6.23
CA THR A 71 -0.50 13.43 -6.01
C THR A 71 -1.19 13.77 -4.71
N SER A 72 -1.87 12.81 -4.10
CA SER A 72 -2.57 12.97 -2.81
C SER A 72 -2.26 11.79 -1.93
N ILE A 73 -2.04 12.03 -0.64
CA ILE A 73 -1.77 10.97 0.34
C ILE A 73 -2.72 11.10 1.53
N PRO A 74 -3.08 9.98 2.21
CA PRO A 74 -2.64 8.62 1.88
C PRO A 74 -3.24 8.14 0.56
N ALA A 75 -2.44 7.40 -0.20
CA ALA A 75 -2.90 6.73 -1.40
C ALA A 75 -2.59 5.25 -1.25
N ILE A 76 -3.63 4.42 -1.29
CA ILE A 76 -3.47 2.98 -1.15
C ILE A 76 -3.71 2.35 -2.52
N LEU A 77 -2.69 1.68 -3.06
CA LEU A 77 -2.78 0.97 -4.32
C LEU A 77 -2.84 -0.53 -4.08
N PHE A 78 -3.64 -1.20 -4.89
CA PHE A 78 -3.79 -2.65 -4.90
C PHE A 78 -3.20 -3.16 -6.20
N VAL A 79 -2.15 -3.96 -6.12
CA VAL A 79 -1.39 -4.43 -7.29
C VAL A 79 -1.41 -5.95 -7.32
N LYS A 80 -1.74 -6.52 -8.47
CA LYS A 80 -1.70 -7.97 -8.68
C LYS A 80 -1.25 -8.27 -10.10
N GLY A 81 -0.33 -9.20 -10.24
CA GLY A 81 0.21 -9.55 -11.55
C GLY A 81 0.91 -8.38 -12.23
N GLY A 82 1.56 -7.50 -11.45
CA GLY A 82 2.27 -6.34 -11.97
C GLY A 82 1.36 -5.19 -12.42
N GLN A 83 0.06 -5.22 -12.08
CA GLN A 83 -0.89 -4.20 -12.51
C GLN A 83 -1.68 -3.65 -11.32
N VAL A 84 -1.99 -2.37 -11.36
CA VAL A 84 -2.87 -1.73 -10.36
C VAL A 84 -4.31 -2.20 -10.66
N VAL A 85 -4.90 -2.92 -9.71
CA VAL A 85 -6.25 -3.48 -9.85
C VAL A 85 -7.30 -2.69 -9.09
N ASP A 86 -6.89 -1.89 -8.11
CA ASP A 86 -7.79 -1.03 -7.33
C ASP A 86 -6.98 0.06 -6.65
N LYS A 87 -7.66 1.08 -6.15
CA LYS A 87 -7.03 2.16 -5.38
C LYS A 87 -8.00 2.78 -4.41
N GLN A 88 -7.46 3.40 -3.36
CA GLN A 88 -8.21 4.20 -2.40
C GLN A 88 -7.38 5.43 -2.07
N ILE A 89 -7.96 6.61 -2.29
CA ILE A 89 -7.34 7.89 -1.95
C ILE A 89 -8.00 8.43 -0.69
N GLY A 90 -7.18 8.83 0.27
CA GLY A 90 -7.66 9.33 1.55
C GLY A 90 -7.85 8.24 2.60
N ALA A 91 -7.98 8.66 3.85
CA ALA A 91 -8.19 7.74 4.96
C ALA A 91 -9.62 7.23 4.96
N VAL A 92 -9.78 5.91 5.16
CA VAL A 92 -11.07 5.23 5.21
C VAL A 92 -11.07 4.23 6.36
N PRO A 93 -12.25 3.77 6.81
CA PRO A 93 -12.31 2.70 7.81
C PRO A 93 -11.68 1.40 7.30
N LYS A 94 -11.17 0.59 8.24
CA LYS A 94 -10.56 -0.70 7.94
C LYS A 94 -11.44 -1.58 7.04
N ALA A 95 -12.76 -1.60 7.30
CA ALA A 95 -13.69 -2.42 6.54
C ALA A 95 -13.70 -2.11 5.04
N VAL A 96 -13.46 -0.86 4.66
CA VAL A 96 -13.39 -0.46 3.24
C VAL A 96 -12.17 -1.09 2.58
N LEU A 97 -11.01 -1.02 3.22
CA LEU A 97 -9.79 -1.63 2.71
C LEU A 97 -9.88 -3.14 2.68
N ASP A 98 -10.42 -3.74 3.75
CA ASP A 98 -10.56 -5.19 3.84
C ASP A 98 -11.47 -5.73 2.72
N LYS A 99 -12.55 -5.02 2.42
CA LYS A 99 -13.45 -5.39 1.32
C LYS A 99 -12.72 -5.39 -0.03
N LYS A 100 -11.88 -4.38 -0.26
CA LYS A 100 -11.08 -4.30 -1.49
C LYS A 100 -10.05 -5.43 -1.56
N ILE A 101 -9.44 -5.77 -0.46
CA ILE A 101 -8.52 -6.91 -0.38
C ILE A 101 -9.26 -8.20 -0.77
N GLN A 102 -10.42 -8.44 -0.13
CA GLN A 102 -11.23 -9.63 -0.42
C GLN A 102 -11.63 -9.73 -1.88
N ALA A 103 -11.90 -8.60 -2.53
CA ALA A 103 -12.31 -8.57 -3.93
C ALA A 103 -11.20 -8.99 -4.89
N HIS A 104 -9.93 -8.91 -4.47
CA HIS A 104 -8.78 -9.14 -5.35
C HIS A 104 -7.86 -10.28 -4.89
N LEU A 105 -8.27 -11.06 -3.91
CA LEU A 105 -7.46 -12.19 -3.42
C LEU A 105 -7.17 -13.23 -4.49
#